data_5d63f6de9c3d52a57d2f0ea2c89a0517
#
_entry.id   5d63f6de9c3d52a57d2f0ea2c89a0517
#
_cell.length_a   1.000
_cell.length_b   1.000
_cell.length_c   1.000
_cell.angle_alpha   90.00
_cell.angle_beta   90.00
_cell.angle_gamma   90.00
#
_symmetry.space_group_name_H-M   'P 1'
#
loop_
_entity.id
_entity.type
_entity.pdbx_description
1 polymer ?
#
loop_
_entity_poly.entity_id
_entity_poly.type
_entity_poly.pdbx_seq_one_letter_code
_entity_poly.pdbx_strand_id
1 'polypeptide(L)'
;MAIIAKLIEGLVFILTVGSGVFAHYMVVGLLRLRRADPGTAYKGGVGQWSWVAHRITGVGLVAFLFGHIVDTFGVGFGPELYDETIGLYQQWWFKPFEVLLVGATLFHALNGLRIILFDFWPNLALKQKSFAYVEFVLFIVAFSPAAFFMMRSAIADSPFV
;
A
#
# COMPACT_ATOMS: atom_id res chain seq x y z
N MET A 1 29.41 -3.52 -12.35
CA MET A 1 28.65 -3.40 -11.10
C MET A 1 27.90 -2.07 -11.04
N ALA A 2 28.54 -0.90 -11.13
CA ALA A 2 27.88 0.42 -11.08
C ALA A 2 26.72 0.64 -12.09
N ILE A 3 26.77 0.06 -13.27
CA ILE A 3 25.70 0.15 -14.28
C ILE A 3 24.47 -0.64 -13.85
N ILE A 4 24.67 -1.83 -13.28
CA ILE A 4 23.56 -2.69 -12.80
C ILE A 4 22.87 -2.02 -11.62
N ALA A 5 23.61 -1.44 -10.66
CA ALA A 5 23.05 -0.69 -9.53
C ALA A 5 22.16 0.47 -10.03
N LYS A 6 22.66 1.29 -10.96
CA LYS A 6 21.90 2.40 -11.55
C LYS A 6 20.66 1.94 -12.32
N LEU A 7 20.70 0.78 -12.98
CA LEU A 7 19.53 0.22 -13.64
C LEU A 7 18.47 -0.24 -12.64
N ILE A 8 18.89 -0.87 -11.54
CA ILE A 8 18.00 -1.27 -10.44
C ILE A 8 17.36 -0.04 -9.79
N GLU A 9 18.16 0.96 -9.41
CA GLU A 9 17.64 2.23 -8.86
C GLU A 9 16.65 2.90 -9.80
N GLY A 10 16.98 2.99 -11.09
CA GLY A 10 16.09 3.56 -12.10
C GLY A 10 14.78 2.80 -12.23
N LEU A 11 14.83 1.47 -12.18
CA LEU A 11 13.64 0.62 -12.26
C LEU A 11 12.77 0.77 -11.03
N VAL A 12 13.35 0.74 -9.82
CA VAL A 12 12.64 0.97 -8.55
C VAL A 12 12.01 2.36 -8.54
N PHE A 13 12.72 3.39 -8.97
CA PHE A 13 12.19 4.75 -9.08
C PHE A 13 11.00 4.81 -10.04
N ILE A 14 11.10 4.23 -11.23
CA ILE A 14 10.02 4.22 -12.24
C ILE A 14 8.79 3.49 -11.69
N LEU A 15 8.96 2.36 -11.02
CA LEU A 15 7.85 1.59 -10.45
C LEU A 15 7.19 2.34 -9.29
N THR A 16 7.97 2.96 -8.42
CA THR A 16 7.46 3.73 -7.28
C THR A 16 6.69 4.97 -7.76
N VAL A 17 7.28 5.74 -8.67
CA VAL A 17 6.62 6.93 -9.23
C VAL A 17 5.43 6.53 -10.10
N GLY A 18 5.57 5.48 -10.92
CA GLY A 18 4.51 4.98 -11.79
C GLY A 18 3.27 4.52 -10.99
N SER A 19 3.49 3.79 -9.89
CA SER A 19 2.39 3.37 -8.99
C SER A 19 1.71 4.56 -8.31
N GLY A 20 2.47 5.55 -7.86
CA GLY A 20 1.95 6.79 -7.28
C GLY A 20 1.13 7.61 -8.28
N VAL A 21 1.63 7.75 -9.51
CA VAL A 21 0.92 8.42 -10.62
C VAL A 21 -0.37 7.67 -10.95
N PHE A 22 -0.33 6.35 -11.07
CA PHE A 22 -1.51 5.54 -11.33
C PHE A 22 -2.56 5.69 -10.21
N ALA A 23 -2.15 5.59 -8.95
CA ALA A 23 -3.03 5.79 -7.80
C ALA A 23 -3.66 7.20 -7.81
N HIS A 24 -2.87 8.24 -8.13
CA HIS A 24 -3.36 9.61 -8.27
C HIS A 24 -4.44 9.72 -9.35
N TYR A 25 -4.20 9.19 -10.56
CA TYR A 25 -5.19 9.22 -11.64
C TYR A 25 -6.45 8.43 -11.29
N MET A 26 -6.33 7.29 -10.61
CA MET A 26 -7.47 6.52 -10.11
C MET A 26 -8.32 7.35 -9.13
N VAL A 27 -7.68 8.00 -8.14
CA VAL A 27 -8.36 8.85 -7.17
C VAL A 27 -9.00 10.06 -7.84
N VAL A 28 -8.28 10.76 -8.71
CA VAL A 28 -8.81 11.93 -9.44
C VAL A 28 -9.95 11.53 -10.37
N GLY A 29 -9.84 10.38 -11.06
CA GLY A 29 -10.91 9.82 -11.88
C GLY A 29 -12.19 9.57 -11.09
N LEU A 30 -12.06 8.94 -9.92
CA LEU A 30 -13.17 8.69 -9.00
C LEU A 30 -13.81 9.97 -8.46
N LEU A 31 -12.98 10.97 -8.11
CA LEU A 31 -13.47 12.27 -7.65
C LEU A 31 -14.19 13.03 -8.77
N ARG A 32 -13.73 12.92 -10.01
CA ARG A 32 -14.41 13.51 -11.19
C ARG A 32 -15.74 12.83 -11.47
N LEU A 33 -15.81 11.51 -11.42
CA LEU A 33 -17.06 10.75 -11.56
C LEU A 33 -18.08 11.18 -10.49
N ARG A 34 -17.61 11.47 -9.26
CA ARG A 34 -18.46 11.95 -8.18
C ARG A 34 -19.00 13.37 -8.42
N ARG A 35 -18.30 14.19 -9.21
CA ARG A 35 -18.69 15.58 -9.54
C ARG A 35 -19.53 15.69 -10.80
N ALA A 36 -19.61 14.65 -11.61
CA ALA A 36 -20.13 14.74 -12.97
C ALA A 36 -21.63 15.01 -13.06
N ASP A 37 -22.43 14.62 -12.07
CA ASP A 37 -23.85 15.02 -11.97
C ASP A 37 -24.41 14.67 -10.57
N PRO A 38 -24.90 15.67 -9.79
CA PRO A 38 -25.48 15.42 -8.46
C PRO A 38 -26.72 14.50 -8.48
N GLY A 39 -27.38 14.39 -9.62
CA GLY A 39 -28.60 13.60 -9.78
C GLY A 39 -28.37 12.14 -10.19
N THR A 40 -27.27 11.83 -10.89
CA THR A 40 -26.96 10.52 -11.46
C THR A 40 -25.75 9.83 -10.86
N ALA A 41 -24.90 10.56 -10.11
CA ALA A 41 -23.72 9.98 -9.50
C ALA A 41 -24.10 9.01 -8.38
N TYR A 42 -23.82 7.75 -8.57
CA TYR A 42 -23.89 6.72 -7.53
C TYR A 42 -23.02 7.13 -6.34
N LYS A 43 -23.63 7.47 -5.20
CA LYS A 43 -22.94 7.97 -4.00
C LYS A 43 -22.14 6.90 -3.25
N GLY A 44 -22.08 5.67 -3.76
CA GLY A 44 -21.32 4.55 -3.24
C GLY A 44 -21.40 4.35 -1.72
N GLY A 45 -21.87 3.19 -1.28
CA GLY A 45 -21.82 2.82 0.14
C GLY A 45 -20.40 2.43 0.57
N VAL A 46 -20.23 2.08 1.85
CA VAL A 46 -18.96 1.62 2.44
C VAL A 46 -18.34 0.47 1.62
N GLY A 47 -19.15 -0.44 1.07
CA GLY A 47 -18.68 -1.54 0.22
C GLY A 47 -17.99 -1.06 -1.05
N GLN A 48 -18.52 -0.01 -1.71
CA GLN A 48 -17.90 0.53 -2.93
C GLN A 48 -16.53 1.17 -2.65
N TRP A 49 -16.42 1.94 -1.56
CA TRP A 49 -15.15 2.55 -1.17
C TRP A 49 -14.11 1.52 -0.75
N SER A 50 -14.51 0.47 -0.01
CA SER A 50 -13.62 -0.64 0.32
C SER A 50 -13.14 -1.37 -0.92
N TRP A 51 -14.02 -1.58 -1.90
CA TRP A 51 -13.66 -2.22 -3.16
C TRP A 51 -12.61 -1.41 -3.95
N VAL A 52 -12.79 -0.07 -4.02
CA VAL A 52 -11.81 0.82 -4.64
C VAL A 52 -10.48 0.80 -3.89
N ALA A 53 -10.52 0.93 -2.56
CA ALA A 53 -9.32 0.90 -1.71
C ALA A 53 -8.59 -0.44 -1.83
N HIS A 54 -9.32 -1.56 -1.90
CA HIS A 54 -8.73 -2.88 -2.10
C HIS A 54 -7.95 -2.98 -3.43
N ARG A 55 -8.50 -2.42 -4.51
CA ARG A 55 -7.80 -2.40 -5.81
C ARG A 55 -6.57 -1.51 -5.79
N ILE A 56 -6.67 -0.31 -5.19
CA ILE A 56 -5.53 0.60 -5.07
C ILE A 56 -4.41 -0.04 -4.26
N THR A 57 -4.73 -0.61 -3.09
CA THR A 57 -3.75 -1.31 -2.27
C THR A 57 -3.17 -2.52 -2.97
N GLY A 58 -3.99 -3.30 -3.69
CA GLY A 58 -3.53 -4.44 -4.48
C GLY A 58 -2.50 -4.07 -5.55
N VAL A 59 -2.76 -3.01 -6.33
CA VAL A 59 -1.80 -2.51 -7.33
C VAL A 59 -0.51 -2.02 -6.65
N GLY A 60 -0.63 -1.29 -5.54
CA GLY A 60 0.52 -0.84 -4.76
C GLY A 60 1.37 -2.00 -4.24
N LEU A 61 0.74 -3.06 -3.73
CA LEU A 61 1.43 -4.27 -3.26
C LEU A 61 2.13 -5.02 -4.39
N VAL A 62 1.51 -5.14 -5.56
CA VAL A 62 2.16 -5.76 -6.74
C VAL A 62 3.40 -4.97 -7.16
N ALA A 63 3.30 -3.64 -7.23
CA ALA A 63 4.42 -2.78 -7.56
C ALA A 63 5.56 -2.91 -6.54
N PHE A 64 5.23 -2.89 -5.25
CA PHE A 64 6.19 -3.12 -4.17
C PHE A 64 6.85 -4.50 -4.27
N LEU A 65 6.06 -5.56 -4.44
CA LEU A 65 6.57 -6.93 -4.51
C LEU A 65 7.53 -7.11 -5.68
N PHE A 66 7.20 -6.50 -6.83
CA PHE A 66 8.10 -6.54 -8.00
C PHE A 66 9.42 -5.83 -7.68
N GLY A 67 9.39 -4.62 -7.11
CA GLY A 67 10.60 -3.92 -6.67
C GLY A 67 11.40 -4.74 -5.67
N HIS A 68 10.73 -5.31 -4.66
CA HIS A 68 11.36 -6.13 -3.64
C HIS A 68 12.05 -7.40 -4.21
N ILE A 69 11.46 -8.03 -5.23
CA ILE A 69 12.10 -9.16 -5.93
C ILE A 69 13.35 -8.68 -6.66
N VAL A 70 13.29 -7.53 -7.33
CA VAL A 70 14.44 -6.96 -8.05
C VAL A 70 15.57 -6.63 -7.07
N ASP A 71 15.27 -6.01 -5.93
CA ASP A 71 16.26 -5.64 -4.90
C ASP A 71 16.91 -6.90 -4.28
N THR A 72 16.09 -7.88 -3.92
CA THR A 72 16.61 -9.14 -3.34
C THR A 72 17.42 -9.96 -4.35
N PHE A 73 17.12 -9.85 -5.65
CA PHE A 73 17.92 -10.45 -6.70
C PHE A 73 19.35 -9.90 -6.73
N GLY A 74 19.55 -8.67 -6.24
CA GLY A 74 20.87 -8.03 -6.07
C GLY A 74 21.85 -8.86 -5.22
N VAL A 75 21.35 -9.70 -4.29
CA VAL A 75 22.17 -10.62 -3.48
C VAL A 75 23.04 -11.53 -4.36
N GLY A 76 22.55 -11.96 -5.52
CA GLY A 76 23.27 -12.80 -6.47
C GLY A 76 24.50 -12.14 -7.11
N PHE A 77 24.64 -10.82 -6.99
CA PHE A 77 25.75 -10.05 -7.58
C PHE A 77 26.82 -9.63 -6.56
N GLY A 78 26.66 -10.03 -5.30
CA GLY A 78 27.61 -9.78 -4.23
C GLY A 78 27.07 -8.89 -3.11
N PRO A 79 27.70 -8.95 -1.92
CA PRO A 79 27.25 -8.24 -0.74
C PRO A 79 27.29 -6.71 -0.90
N GLU A 80 28.27 -6.17 -1.64
CA GLU A 80 28.45 -4.74 -1.81
C GLU A 80 27.23 -4.11 -2.50
N LEU A 81 26.70 -4.74 -3.56
CA LEU A 81 25.52 -4.22 -4.28
C LEU A 81 24.27 -4.34 -3.42
N TYR A 82 24.14 -5.42 -2.66
CA TYR A 82 23.02 -5.60 -1.75
C TYR A 82 23.01 -4.54 -0.63
N ASP A 83 24.17 -4.33 0.02
CA ASP A 83 24.30 -3.38 1.12
C ASP A 83 24.04 -1.94 0.65
N GLU A 84 24.49 -1.57 -0.56
CA GLU A 84 24.21 -0.28 -1.16
C GLU A 84 22.70 -0.08 -1.39
N THR A 85 22.02 -1.11 -1.91
CA THR A 85 20.56 -1.07 -2.15
C THR A 85 19.78 -0.97 -0.83
N ILE A 86 20.13 -1.79 0.18
CA ILE A 86 19.46 -1.78 1.48
C ILE A 86 19.71 -0.47 2.24
N GLY A 87 20.87 0.16 2.04
CA GLY A 87 21.19 1.46 2.62
C GLY A 87 20.18 2.57 2.30
N LEU A 88 19.50 2.49 1.15
CA LEU A 88 18.44 3.42 0.78
C LEU A 88 17.21 3.29 1.70
N TYR A 89 16.86 2.06 2.08
CA TYR A 89 15.70 1.79 2.94
C TYR A 89 15.93 2.15 4.41
N GLN A 90 17.20 2.30 4.84
CA GLN A 90 17.57 2.70 6.20
C GLN A 90 17.37 4.21 6.44
N GLN A 91 17.13 4.99 5.39
CA GLN A 91 16.94 6.44 5.52
C GLN A 91 15.64 6.76 6.28
N TRP A 92 15.72 7.71 7.23
CA TRP A 92 14.60 8.10 8.08
C TRP A 92 13.35 8.53 7.28
N TRP A 93 13.54 9.20 6.15
CA TRP A 93 12.46 9.66 5.28
C TRP A 93 11.77 8.52 4.50
N PHE A 94 12.37 7.32 4.47
CA PHE A 94 11.77 6.13 3.85
C PHE A 94 10.75 5.45 4.76
N LYS A 95 10.88 5.62 6.08
CA LYS A 95 9.98 5.00 7.09
C LYS A 95 8.49 5.27 6.89
N PRO A 96 8.03 6.50 6.53
CA PRO A 96 6.62 6.72 6.23
C PRO A 96 6.08 5.83 5.11
N PHE A 97 6.89 5.52 4.09
CA PHE A 97 6.49 4.61 3.00
C PHE A 97 6.37 3.17 3.48
N GLU A 98 7.24 2.72 4.37
CA GLU A 98 7.14 1.41 5.02
C GLU A 98 5.85 1.31 5.84
N VAL A 99 5.51 2.34 6.61
CA VAL A 99 4.27 2.41 7.39
C VAL A 99 3.04 2.36 6.47
N LEU A 100 3.04 3.11 5.37
CA LEU A 100 1.98 3.06 4.37
C LEU A 100 1.83 1.67 3.75
N LEU A 101 2.95 0.99 3.48
CA LEU A 101 2.97 -0.35 2.94
C LEU A 101 2.37 -1.37 3.92
N VAL A 102 2.74 -1.30 5.21
CA VAL A 102 2.14 -2.13 6.27
C VAL A 102 0.63 -1.88 6.35
N GLY A 103 0.20 -0.63 6.32
CA GLY A 103 -1.22 -0.26 6.29
C GLY A 103 -1.94 -0.82 5.06
N ALA A 104 -1.34 -0.67 3.87
CA ALA A 104 -1.90 -1.20 2.63
C ALA A 104 -2.03 -2.73 2.66
N THR A 105 -1.01 -3.42 3.16
CA THR A 105 -1.00 -4.89 3.29
C THR A 105 -2.09 -5.36 4.25
N LEU A 106 -2.17 -4.76 5.42
CA LEU A 106 -3.14 -5.13 6.44
C LEU A 106 -4.58 -4.87 5.96
N PHE A 107 -4.84 -3.69 5.38
CA PHE A 107 -6.14 -3.36 4.83
C PHE A 107 -6.52 -4.32 3.69
N HIS A 108 -5.61 -4.57 2.76
CA HIS A 108 -5.84 -5.46 1.63
C HIS A 108 -6.16 -6.89 2.09
N ALA A 109 -5.44 -7.39 3.08
CA ALA A 109 -5.67 -8.72 3.65
C ALA A 109 -7.03 -8.83 4.35
N LEU A 110 -7.37 -7.87 5.22
CA LEU A 110 -8.64 -7.87 5.94
C LEU A 110 -9.84 -7.75 4.99
N ASN A 111 -9.76 -6.81 4.04
CA ASN A 111 -10.83 -6.64 3.06
C ASN A 111 -10.92 -7.82 2.09
N GLY A 112 -9.79 -8.42 1.70
CA GLY A 112 -9.75 -9.64 0.90
C GLY A 112 -10.42 -10.81 1.62
N LEU A 113 -10.13 -10.99 2.92
CA LEU A 113 -10.79 -12.01 3.75
C LEU A 113 -12.32 -11.79 3.80
N ARG A 114 -12.77 -10.53 3.93
CA ARG A 114 -14.20 -10.20 3.88
C ARG A 114 -14.83 -10.58 2.54
N ILE A 115 -14.16 -10.31 1.42
CA ILE A 115 -14.64 -10.67 0.08
C ILE A 115 -14.77 -12.19 -0.01
N ILE A 116 -13.74 -12.94 0.39
CA ILE A 116 -13.75 -14.41 0.41
C ILE A 116 -14.93 -14.94 1.24
N LEU A 117 -15.16 -14.37 2.44
CA LEU A 117 -16.29 -14.77 3.28
C LEU A 117 -17.64 -14.56 2.60
N PHE A 118 -17.80 -13.46 1.85
CA PHE A 118 -19.05 -13.19 1.11
C PHE A 118 -19.23 -14.11 -0.11
N ASP A 119 -18.12 -14.52 -0.74
CA ASP A 119 -18.17 -15.46 -1.86
C ASP A 119 -18.61 -16.87 -1.41
N PHE A 120 -18.09 -17.33 -0.25
CA PHE A 120 -18.48 -18.63 0.31
C PHE A 120 -19.86 -18.61 1.00
N TRP A 121 -20.25 -17.49 1.61
CA TRP A 121 -21.51 -17.31 2.32
C TRP A 121 -22.25 -16.04 1.88
N PRO A 122 -22.95 -16.04 0.73
CA PRO A 122 -23.56 -14.85 0.15
C PRO A 122 -24.55 -14.13 1.07
N ASN A 123 -25.19 -14.86 1.99
CA ASN A 123 -26.12 -14.29 2.99
C ASN A 123 -25.43 -13.29 3.94
N LEU A 124 -24.11 -13.38 4.14
CA LEU A 124 -23.34 -12.44 4.95
C LEU A 124 -23.27 -11.07 4.30
N ALA A 125 -23.40 -10.97 2.99
CA ALA A 125 -23.39 -9.71 2.25
C ALA A 125 -24.55 -8.78 2.67
N LEU A 126 -25.65 -9.33 3.20
CA LEU A 126 -26.74 -8.54 3.77
C LEU A 126 -26.28 -7.71 4.98
N LYS A 127 -25.22 -8.15 5.67
CA LYS A 127 -24.62 -7.49 6.83
C LYS A 127 -23.32 -6.74 6.47
N GLN A 128 -23.10 -6.39 5.20
CA GLN A 128 -21.85 -5.80 4.71
C GLN A 128 -21.36 -4.59 5.51
N LYS A 129 -22.28 -3.76 6.03
CA LYS A 129 -21.93 -2.60 6.86
C LYS A 129 -21.28 -3.02 8.18
N SER A 130 -21.86 -4.02 8.85
CA SER A 130 -21.32 -4.53 10.11
C SER A 130 -19.94 -5.14 9.92
N PHE A 131 -19.76 -5.94 8.86
CA PHE A 131 -18.45 -6.49 8.52
C PHE A 131 -17.42 -5.41 8.22
N ALA A 132 -17.79 -4.33 7.53
CA ALA A 132 -16.90 -3.21 7.27
C ALA A 132 -16.48 -2.47 8.56
N TYR A 133 -17.38 -2.32 9.53
CA TYR A 133 -17.03 -1.75 10.83
C TYR A 133 -16.07 -2.65 11.62
N VAL A 134 -16.33 -3.96 11.64
CA VAL A 134 -15.44 -4.93 12.30
C VAL A 134 -14.06 -4.90 11.65
N GLU A 135 -13.99 -4.91 10.31
CA GLU A 135 -12.75 -4.77 9.54
C GLU A 135 -12.00 -3.49 9.92
N PHE A 136 -12.69 -2.35 9.99
CA PHE A 136 -12.09 -1.08 10.35
C PHE A 136 -11.53 -1.09 11.78
N VAL A 137 -12.26 -1.65 12.74
CA VAL A 137 -11.78 -1.78 14.12
C VAL A 137 -10.55 -2.68 14.18
N LEU A 138 -10.58 -3.85 13.53
CA LEU A 138 -9.43 -4.75 13.46
C LEU A 138 -8.22 -4.08 12.81
N PHE A 139 -8.45 -3.32 11.73
CA PHE A 139 -7.41 -2.54 11.08
C PHE A 139 -6.77 -1.53 12.05
N ILE A 140 -7.56 -0.72 12.73
CA ILE A 140 -7.06 0.28 13.68
C ILE A 140 -6.29 -0.37 14.83
N VAL A 141 -6.83 -1.44 15.43
CA VAL A 141 -6.20 -2.15 16.55
C VAL A 141 -4.85 -2.74 16.16
N ALA A 142 -4.73 -3.30 14.97
CA ALA A 142 -3.49 -3.91 14.50
C ALA A 142 -2.50 -2.89 13.93
N PHE A 143 -2.99 -1.89 13.18
CA PHE A 143 -2.14 -0.91 12.49
C PHE A 143 -1.59 0.16 13.43
N SER A 144 -2.37 0.64 14.41
CA SER A 144 -1.92 1.75 15.27
C SER A 144 -0.64 1.45 16.06
N PRO A 145 -0.50 0.29 16.74
CA PRO A 145 0.75 -0.02 17.42
C PRO A 145 1.91 -0.21 16.45
N ALA A 146 1.70 -0.86 15.29
CA ALA A 146 2.73 -1.04 14.29
C ALA A 146 3.23 0.32 13.77
N ALA A 147 2.32 1.21 13.36
CA ALA A 147 2.64 2.55 12.90
C ALA A 147 3.35 3.37 13.99
N PHE A 148 2.91 3.29 15.24
CA PHE A 148 3.55 3.99 16.35
C PHE A 148 5.01 3.58 16.55
N PHE A 149 5.29 2.26 16.63
CA PHE A 149 6.65 1.78 16.84
C PHE A 149 7.56 2.08 15.64
N MET A 150 7.06 1.94 14.42
CA MET A 150 7.82 2.26 13.21
C MET A 150 8.14 3.75 13.10
N MET A 151 7.16 4.62 13.37
CA MET A 151 7.37 6.07 13.31
C MET A 151 8.24 6.59 14.46
N ARG A 152 8.15 5.99 15.64
CA ARG A 152 9.05 6.33 16.75
C ARG A 152 10.51 6.11 16.38
N SER A 153 10.85 4.99 15.74
CA SER A 153 12.22 4.75 15.29
C SER A 153 12.65 5.77 14.23
N ALA A 154 11.78 6.11 13.28
CA ALA A 154 12.06 7.11 12.26
C ALA A 154 12.37 8.50 12.84
N ILE A 155 11.65 8.90 13.88
CA ILE A 155 11.88 10.18 14.56
C ILE A 155 13.22 10.16 15.29
N ALA A 156 13.55 9.05 15.98
CA ALA A 156 14.82 8.90 16.69
C ALA A 156 16.04 8.95 15.75
N ASP A 157 15.88 8.46 14.51
CA ASP A 157 16.93 8.43 13.49
C ASP A 157 16.95 9.71 12.61
N SER A 158 16.06 10.67 12.88
CA SER A 158 15.96 11.89 12.08
C SER A 158 17.05 12.91 12.46
N PRO A 159 17.56 13.69 11.49
CA PRO A 159 18.57 14.72 11.76
C PRO A 159 18.01 15.95 12.49
N PHE A 160 16.72 15.96 12.83
CA PHE A 160 16.03 17.09 13.47
C PHE A 160 15.80 16.87 14.98
N VAL A 161 16.20 15.74 15.53
CA VAL A 161 16.21 15.37 16.94
C VAL A 161 17.64 15.08 17.35
#